data_82c46acbcaf3e8725f983d9380ab9c50
#
_entry.id   82c46acbcaf3e8725f983d9380ab9c50
#
_cell.length_a   1.000
_cell.length_b   1.000
_cell.length_c   1.000
_cell.angle_alpha   90.00
_cell.angle_beta   90.00
_cell.angle_gamma   90.00
#
_symmetry.space_group_name_H-M   'P 1'
#
loop_
_entity.id
_entity.type
_entity.pdbx_description
1 polymer ?
#
loop_
_entity_poly.entity_id
_entity_poly.type
_entity_poly.pdbx_seq_one_letter_code
_entity_poly.pdbx_strand_id
1 'polypeptide(L)'
;VRPGFDHPSLSATPDWLQTVAHVFFLQHLADMEALSAGVWYVAIDFQLYLITLLVMWGVSLWSRWHPLWRPDALRVQVMLGLTLVSLVRWNLNHDLDLYGLYFFGAYGLGWLAHRARQSRIPPKGWTILVLLGLLALWVDPRWRITTAWGVALLLAAAPERWLQGGVQETGIRAAVYGLSRMSYSVFLIHYAVSLAVSAFMTRWQPQSVAWNAIGMGIVLLLSVLTGAGLFQITEKKSQDIRHWLFW
;
A
#
# COMPACT_ATOMS: atom_id res chain seq x y z
N VAL A 1 -21.63 -15.66 25.75
CA VAL A 1 -21.78 -14.24 26.08
C VAL A 1 -20.42 -13.72 26.53
N ARG A 2 -19.72 -12.96 25.70
CA ARG A 2 -18.44 -12.31 26.09
C ARG A 2 -18.79 -11.04 26.86
N PRO A 3 -18.30 -10.82 28.08
CA PRO A 3 -18.60 -9.62 28.82
C PRO A 3 -17.86 -8.41 28.21
N GLY A 4 -18.58 -7.53 27.56
CA GLY A 4 -18.34 -6.10 27.68
C GLY A 4 -17.49 -5.36 26.66
N PHE A 5 -17.13 -5.90 25.50
CA PHE A 5 -16.57 -5.06 24.44
C PHE A 5 -17.19 -5.41 23.07
N ASP A 6 -18.19 -4.62 22.72
CA ASP A 6 -18.88 -4.71 21.41
C ASP A 6 -18.34 -3.55 20.55
N HIS A 7 -17.45 -3.86 19.61
CA HIS A 7 -16.89 -2.88 18.70
C HIS A 7 -17.30 -3.22 17.27
N PRO A 8 -17.83 -2.25 16.48
CA PRO A 8 -18.34 -2.50 15.12
C PRO A 8 -17.33 -3.15 14.16
N SER A 9 -16.04 -3.06 14.49
CA SER A 9 -14.95 -3.62 13.69
C SER A 9 -14.52 -5.03 14.12
N LEU A 10 -15.20 -5.64 15.09
CA LEU A 10 -14.95 -7.02 15.49
C LEU A 10 -15.86 -7.93 14.68
N SER A 11 -15.32 -8.64 13.71
CA SER A 11 -16.03 -9.66 12.95
C SER A 11 -16.46 -10.83 13.86
N ALA A 12 -17.47 -11.56 13.44
CA ALA A 12 -17.83 -12.84 14.04
C ALA A 12 -16.63 -13.81 13.99
N THR A 13 -16.71 -14.91 14.76
CA THR A 13 -15.67 -15.95 14.67
C THR A 13 -15.59 -16.47 13.24
N PRO A 14 -14.39 -16.42 12.60
CA PRO A 14 -14.24 -16.83 11.20
C PRO A 14 -14.54 -18.32 11.02
N ASP A 15 -15.16 -18.66 9.93
CA ASP A 15 -15.28 -20.04 9.48
C ASP A 15 -13.98 -20.49 8.76
N TRP A 16 -13.92 -21.77 8.43
CA TRP A 16 -12.76 -22.33 7.73
C TRP A 16 -12.56 -21.69 6.34
N LEU A 17 -13.61 -21.49 5.59
CA LEU A 17 -13.54 -20.94 4.23
C LEU A 17 -13.09 -19.49 4.25
N GLN A 18 -13.61 -18.68 5.19
CA GLN A 18 -13.18 -17.31 5.42
C GLN A 18 -11.68 -17.25 5.80
N THR A 19 -11.21 -18.17 6.66
CA THR A 19 -9.78 -18.25 7.03
C THR A 19 -8.91 -18.54 5.81
N VAL A 20 -9.28 -19.50 4.97
CA VAL A 20 -8.54 -19.83 3.74
C VAL A 20 -8.54 -18.64 2.77
N ALA A 21 -9.68 -17.99 2.58
CA ALA A 21 -9.77 -16.80 1.72
C ALA A 21 -8.82 -15.67 2.19
N HIS A 22 -8.68 -15.49 3.51
CA HIS A 22 -7.75 -14.50 4.07
C HIS A 22 -6.29 -14.87 3.91
N VAL A 23 -5.93 -16.15 4.00
CA VAL A 23 -4.54 -16.61 3.76
C VAL A 23 -4.08 -16.27 2.34
N PHE A 24 -5.01 -16.30 1.37
CA PHE A 24 -4.73 -15.99 -0.03
C PHE A 24 -5.13 -14.57 -0.45
N PHE A 25 -5.59 -13.72 0.48
CA PHE A 25 -6.09 -12.36 0.22
C PHE A 25 -7.26 -12.31 -0.79
N LEU A 26 -8.07 -13.37 -0.85
CA LEU A 26 -9.20 -13.54 -1.77
C LEU A 26 -10.55 -13.20 -1.12
N GLN A 27 -10.59 -12.78 0.14
CA GLN A 27 -11.81 -12.54 0.90
C GLN A 27 -12.78 -11.59 0.18
N HIS A 28 -12.29 -10.50 -0.44
CA HIS A 28 -13.16 -9.57 -1.18
C HIS A 28 -13.65 -10.13 -2.52
N LEU A 29 -12.87 -11.02 -3.15
CA LEU A 29 -13.29 -11.69 -4.39
C LEU A 29 -14.32 -12.78 -4.11
N ALA A 30 -14.33 -13.30 -2.89
CA ALA A 30 -15.29 -14.31 -2.41
C ALA A 30 -16.49 -13.70 -1.66
N ASP A 31 -16.64 -12.36 -1.69
CA ASP A 31 -17.70 -11.61 -1.00
C ASP A 31 -17.77 -11.93 0.51
N MET A 32 -16.59 -12.05 1.15
CA MET A 32 -16.44 -12.34 2.58
C MET A 32 -15.96 -11.11 3.33
N GLU A 33 -16.51 -10.90 4.53
CA GLU A 33 -16.08 -9.82 5.41
C GLU A 33 -14.59 -9.95 5.80
N ALA A 34 -13.89 -8.82 5.82
CA ALA A 34 -12.50 -8.78 6.27
C ALA A 34 -12.42 -9.01 7.79
N LEU A 35 -11.53 -9.88 8.23
CA LEU A 35 -11.29 -10.18 9.65
C LEU A 35 -10.72 -8.98 10.42
N SER A 36 -10.11 -8.04 9.76
CA SER A 36 -9.66 -6.78 10.35
C SER A 36 -9.56 -5.67 9.32
N ALA A 37 -9.71 -4.43 9.78
CA ALA A 37 -9.58 -3.26 8.92
C ALA A 37 -8.18 -3.13 8.27
N GLY A 38 -7.12 -3.70 8.84
CA GLY A 38 -5.77 -3.70 8.23
C GLY A 38 -5.62 -4.67 7.06
N VAL A 39 -6.35 -5.79 7.08
CA VAL A 39 -6.18 -6.86 6.08
C VAL A 39 -6.71 -6.47 4.71
N TRP A 40 -7.74 -5.63 4.62
CA TRP A 40 -8.27 -5.18 3.32
C TRP A 40 -7.23 -4.42 2.50
N TYR A 41 -6.40 -3.59 3.14
CA TYR A 41 -5.35 -2.84 2.45
C TYR A 41 -4.26 -3.78 1.90
N VAL A 42 -3.84 -4.77 2.70
CA VAL A 42 -2.87 -5.78 2.25
C VAL A 42 -3.41 -6.59 1.07
N ALA A 43 -4.70 -6.90 1.07
CA ALA A 43 -5.35 -7.58 -0.04
C ALA A 43 -5.36 -6.72 -1.32
N ILE A 44 -5.57 -5.40 -1.19
CA ILE A 44 -5.48 -4.47 -2.33
C ILE A 44 -4.04 -4.40 -2.85
N ASP A 45 -3.03 -4.27 -1.99
CA ASP A 45 -1.62 -4.26 -2.40
C ASP A 45 -1.24 -5.56 -3.12
N PHE A 46 -1.69 -6.71 -2.62
CA PHE A 46 -1.50 -8.00 -3.29
C PHE A 46 -2.15 -8.03 -4.68
N GLN A 47 -3.39 -7.53 -4.81
CA GLN A 47 -4.07 -7.44 -6.10
C GLN A 47 -3.32 -6.53 -7.08
N LEU A 48 -2.84 -5.36 -6.64
CA LEU A 48 -2.05 -4.44 -7.47
C LEU A 48 -0.76 -5.09 -7.98
N TYR A 49 -0.08 -5.80 -7.08
CA TYR A 49 1.11 -6.58 -7.43
C TYR A 49 0.78 -7.68 -8.44
N LEU A 50 -0.28 -8.45 -8.21
CA LEU A 50 -0.72 -9.52 -9.10
C LEU A 50 -1.10 -8.99 -10.48
N ILE A 51 -1.88 -7.89 -10.56
CA ILE A 51 -2.23 -7.24 -11.83
C ILE A 51 -0.95 -6.85 -12.58
N THR A 52 0.02 -6.26 -11.90
CA THR A 52 1.30 -5.87 -12.51
C THR A 52 2.05 -7.08 -13.05
N LEU A 53 2.14 -8.16 -12.28
CA LEU A 53 2.76 -9.42 -12.74
C LEU A 53 2.04 -10.00 -13.96
N LEU A 54 0.71 -10.02 -13.95
CA LEU A 54 -0.09 -10.51 -15.07
C LEU A 54 0.12 -9.67 -16.33
N VAL A 55 0.22 -8.34 -16.20
CA VAL A 55 0.57 -7.46 -17.32
C VAL A 55 1.95 -7.79 -17.86
N MET A 56 2.96 -7.93 -16.97
CA MET A 56 4.33 -8.23 -17.40
C MET A 56 4.43 -9.60 -18.08
N TRP A 57 3.77 -10.60 -17.51
CA TRP A 57 3.69 -11.96 -18.06
C TRP A 57 2.93 -11.98 -19.40
N GLY A 58 1.73 -11.40 -19.45
CA GLY A 58 0.89 -11.37 -20.64
C GLY A 58 1.56 -10.67 -21.81
N VAL A 59 2.21 -9.52 -21.56
CA VAL A 59 2.99 -8.81 -22.59
C VAL A 59 4.18 -9.66 -23.05
N SER A 60 4.84 -10.35 -22.14
CA SER A 60 5.97 -11.24 -22.51
C SER A 60 5.50 -12.42 -23.35
N LEU A 61 4.33 -12.98 -23.04
CA LEU A 61 3.72 -14.07 -23.83
C LEU A 61 3.29 -13.56 -25.21
N TRP A 62 2.58 -12.43 -25.27
CA TRP A 62 2.16 -11.81 -26.52
C TRP A 62 3.33 -11.51 -27.46
N SER A 63 4.42 -10.97 -26.93
CA SER A 63 5.61 -10.63 -27.73
C SER A 63 6.32 -11.82 -28.32
N ARG A 64 6.13 -13.04 -27.79
CA ARG A 64 6.65 -14.29 -28.41
C ARG A 64 5.95 -14.63 -29.72
N TRP A 65 4.65 -14.29 -29.80
CA TRP A 65 3.84 -14.55 -30.99
C TRP A 65 3.87 -13.39 -32.00
N HIS A 66 4.26 -12.19 -31.52
CA HIS A 66 4.26 -10.97 -32.32
C HIS A 66 5.60 -10.24 -32.21
N PRO A 67 6.66 -10.73 -32.87
CA PRO A 67 8.03 -10.22 -32.71
C PRO A 67 8.23 -8.78 -33.21
N LEU A 68 7.30 -8.24 -33.99
CA LEU A 68 7.32 -6.83 -34.44
C LEU A 68 7.02 -5.84 -33.31
N TRP A 69 6.39 -6.28 -32.22
CA TRP A 69 6.05 -5.43 -31.09
C TRP A 69 7.19 -5.40 -30.08
N ARG A 70 7.64 -4.22 -29.75
CA ARG A 70 8.66 -4.03 -28.68
C ARG A 70 8.02 -4.26 -27.32
N PRO A 71 8.42 -5.30 -26.56
CA PRO A 71 7.75 -5.64 -25.29
C PRO A 71 7.77 -4.50 -24.27
N ASP A 72 8.86 -3.73 -24.20
CA ASP A 72 8.95 -2.60 -23.27
C ASP A 72 7.98 -1.47 -23.61
N ALA A 73 7.78 -1.18 -24.90
CA ALA A 73 6.81 -0.17 -25.32
C ALA A 73 5.38 -0.64 -25.01
N LEU A 74 5.07 -1.92 -25.27
CA LEU A 74 3.76 -2.49 -24.99
C LEU A 74 3.46 -2.51 -23.48
N ARG A 75 4.44 -2.87 -22.62
CA ARG A 75 4.30 -2.79 -21.15
C ARG A 75 3.93 -1.37 -20.71
N VAL A 76 4.63 -0.38 -21.24
CA VAL A 76 4.36 1.02 -20.92
C VAL A 76 2.95 1.42 -21.37
N GLN A 77 2.53 1.05 -22.58
CA GLN A 77 1.19 1.37 -23.10
C GLN A 77 0.09 0.73 -22.25
N VAL A 78 0.23 -0.56 -21.88
CA VAL A 78 -0.77 -1.25 -21.05
C VAL A 78 -0.84 -0.64 -19.67
N MET A 79 0.30 -0.39 -19.02
CA MET A 79 0.33 0.26 -17.70
C MET A 79 -0.27 1.67 -17.74
N LEU A 80 0.02 2.46 -18.76
CA LEU A 80 -0.59 3.78 -18.97
C LEU A 80 -2.10 3.68 -19.18
N GLY A 81 -2.56 2.74 -20.00
CA GLY A 81 -3.98 2.52 -20.24
C GLY A 81 -4.73 2.15 -18.96
N LEU A 82 -4.20 1.20 -18.18
CA LEU A 82 -4.79 0.82 -16.89
C LEU A 82 -4.81 1.98 -15.90
N THR A 83 -3.72 2.75 -15.82
CA THR A 83 -3.63 3.95 -14.97
C THR A 83 -4.69 4.98 -15.37
N LEU A 84 -4.81 5.27 -16.66
CA LEU A 84 -5.80 6.21 -17.20
C LEU A 84 -7.23 5.74 -16.90
N VAL A 85 -7.56 4.49 -17.23
CA VAL A 85 -8.90 3.94 -16.99
C VAL A 85 -9.24 3.94 -15.49
N SER A 86 -8.28 3.61 -14.63
CA SER A 86 -8.49 3.67 -13.19
C SER A 86 -8.76 5.12 -12.74
N LEU A 87 -7.99 6.10 -13.17
CA LEU A 87 -8.14 7.50 -12.76
C LEU A 87 -9.48 8.11 -13.21
N VAL A 88 -9.96 7.78 -14.43
CA VAL A 88 -11.14 8.45 -15.03
C VAL A 88 -12.43 7.62 -14.93
N ARG A 89 -12.36 6.33 -14.55
CA ARG A 89 -13.54 5.46 -14.52
C ARG A 89 -13.65 4.65 -13.23
N TRP A 90 -12.68 3.77 -12.95
CA TRP A 90 -12.78 2.82 -11.83
C TRP A 90 -12.72 3.50 -10.48
N ASN A 91 -11.85 4.49 -10.32
CA ASN A 91 -11.72 5.24 -9.06
C ASN A 91 -12.89 6.21 -8.80
N LEU A 92 -13.84 6.35 -9.74
CA LEU A 92 -15.08 7.10 -9.57
C LEU A 92 -16.23 6.24 -9.05
N ASN A 93 -16.12 4.92 -9.19
CA ASN A 93 -17.14 3.99 -8.74
C ASN A 93 -16.78 3.43 -7.35
N HIS A 94 -17.53 3.82 -6.33
CA HIS A 94 -17.33 3.37 -4.94
C HIS A 94 -17.54 1.86 -4.75
N ASP A 95 -18.31 1.20 -5.61
CA ASP A 95 -18.52 -0.26 -5.53
C ASP A 95 -17.20 -1.04 -5.80
N LEU A 96 -16.20 -0.37 -6.36
CA LEU A 96 -14.90 -0.95 -6.67
C LEU A 96 -13.83 -0.66 -5.60
N ASP A 97 -14.16 0.00 -4.50
CA ASP A 97 -13.18 0.44 -3.50
C ASP A 97 -12.52 -0.70 -2.69
N LEU A 98 -13.05 -1.91 -2.80
CA LEU A 98 -12.45 -3.14 -2.26
C LEU A 98 -11.47 -3.83 -3.22
N TYR A 99 -11.32 -3.32 -4.44
CA TYR A 99 -10.52 -3.96 -5.49
C TYR A 99 -9.31 -3.12 -5.89
N GLY A 100 -8.20 -3.79 -6.20
CA GLY A 100 -6.96 -3.15 -6.67
C GLY A 100 -7.15 -2.26 -7.90
N LEU A 101 -8.13 -2.56 -8.78
CA LEU A 101 -8.43 -1.75 -9.96
C LEU A 101 -8.82 -0.30 -9.61
N TYR A 102 -9.54 -0.11 -8.50
CA TYR A 102 -9.90 1.21 -7.99
C TYR A 102 -8.67 2.05 -7.64
N PHE A 103 -7.67 1.43 -7.02
CA PHE A 103 -6.44 2.08 -6.58
C PHE A 103 -5.33 2.09 -7.63
N PHE A 104 -5.54 1.39 -8.76
CA PHE A 104 -4.50 1.25 -9.78
C PHE A 104 -4.04 2.58 -10.36
N GLY A 105 -4.91 3.59 -10.38
CA GLY A 105 -4.56 4.95 -10.80
C GLY A 105 -3.45 5.57 -9.96
N ALA A 106 -3.58 5.55 -8.63
CA ALA A 106 -2.58 6.05 -7.70
C ALA A 106 -1.27 5.24 -7.76
N TYR A 107 -1.38 3.91 -7.83
CA TYR A 107 -0.24 2.99 -8.01
C TYR A 107 0.50 3.28 -9.32
N GLY A 108 -0.23 3.44 -10.42
CA GLY A 108 0.32 3.74 -11.74
C GLY A 108 1.02 5.10 -11.82
N LEU A 109 0.52 6.13 -11.10
CA LEU A 109 1.23 7.41 -10.97
C LEU A 109 2.61 7.24 -10.30
N GLY A 110 2.71 6.40 -9.26
CA GLY A 110 3.99 6.06 -8.62
C GLY A 110 4.94 5.33 -9.58
N TRP A 111 4.42 4.36 -10.34
CA TRP A 111 5.20 3.66 -11.37
C TRP A 111 5.69 4.63 -12.47
N LEU A 112 4.85 5.56 -12.91
CA LEU A 112 5.21 6.60 -13.89
C LEU A 112 6.28 7.56 -13.35
N ALA A 113 6.20 7.94 -12.07
CA ALA A 113 7.21 8.75 -11.41
C ALA A 113 8.59 8.08 -11.47
N HIS A 114 8.65 6.77 -11.17
CA HIS A 114 9.87 5.99 -11.32
C HIS A 114 10.39 5.97 -12.76
N ARG A 115 9.50 5.76 -13.74
CA ARG A 115 9.88 5.77 -15.17
C ARG A 115 10.34 7.15 -15.65
N ALA A 116 9.71 8.23 -15.18
CA ALA A 116 10.10 9.59 -15.51
C ALA A 116 11.55 9.90 -15.05
N ARG A 117 11.95 9.35 -13.90
CA ARG A 117 13.33 9.45 -13.41
C ARG A 117 14.34 8.67 -14.25
N GLN A 118 13.99 7.45 -14.66
CA GLN A 118 14.87 6.56 -15.44
C GLN A 118 14.94 6.94 -16.93
N SER A 119 14.05 7.81 -17.40
CA SER A 119 13.95 8.15 -18.81
C SER A 119 15.20 8.90 -19.29
N ARG A 120 15.84 8.37 -20.32
CA ARG A 120 16.91 9.09 -21.06
C ARG A 120 16.38 10.33 -21.80
N ILE A 121 15.05 10.48 -21.92
CA ILE A 121 14.36 11.61 -22.52
C ILE A 121 13.43 12.23 -21.47
N PRO A 122 13.99 13.10 -20.57
CA PRO A 122 13.28 13.61 -19.39
C PRO A 122 11.90 14.23 -19.67
N PRO A 123 11.70 15.04 -20.74
CA PRO A 123 10.41 15.76 -20.88
C PRO A 123 9.21 14.84 -21.06
N LYS A 124 9.33 13.72 -21.79
CA LYS A 124 8.18 12.87 -22.12
C LYS A 124 7.55 12.19 -20.88
N GLY A 125 8.37 11.63 -20.01
CA GLY A 125 7.88 10.97 -18.78
C GLY A 125 7.20 11.95 -17.82
N TRP A 126 7.81 13.12 -17.65
CA TRP A 126 7.26 14.20 -16.86
C TRP A 126 5.96 14.76 -17.44
N THR A 127 5.92 15.00 -18.73
CA THR A 127 4.71 15.50 -19.42
C THR A 127 3.54 14.54 -19.21
N ILE A 128 3.75 13.22 -19.38
CA ILE A 128 2.71 12.22 -19.17
C ILE A 128 2.22 12.24 -17.71
N LEU A 129 3.14 12.27 -16.73
CA LEU A 129 2.80 12.28 -15.31
C LEU A 129 1.98 13.52 -14.94
N VAL A 130 2.38 14.69 -15.45
CA VAL A 130 1.66 15.95 -15.21
C VAL A 130 0.28 15.93 -15.86
N LEU A 131 0.20 15.54 -17.14
CA LEU A 131 -1.07 15.54 -17.89
C LEU A 131 -2.08 14.55 -17.31
N LEU A 132 -1.65 13.35 -16.89
CA LEU A 132 -2.56 12.38 -16.27
C LEU A 132 -3.11 12.86 -14.93
N GLY A 133 -2.29 13.51 -14.11
CA GLY A 133 -2.75 14.08 -12.85
C GLY A 133 -3.73 15.24 -13.08
N LEU A 134 -3.42 16.16 -14.01
CA LEU A 134 -4.32 17.27 -14.37
C LEU A 134 -5.64 16.74 -14.94
N LEU A 135 -5.61 15.74 -15.82
CA LEU A 135 -6.80 15.11 -16.37
C LEU A 135 -7.66 14.47 -15.26
N ALA A 136 -7.05 13.75 -14.35
CA ALA A 136 -7.76 13.11 -13.25
C ALA A 136 -8.47 14.13 -12.34
N LEU A 137 -7.80 15.25 -12.04
CA LEU A 137 -8.36 16.33 -11.24
C LEU A 137 -9.39 17.18 -11.99
N TRP A 138 -9.27 17.27 -13.33
CA TRP A 138 -10.27 17.92 -14.17
C TRP A 138 -11.57 17.11 -14.25
N VAL A 139 -11.46 15.77 -14.31
CA VAL A 139 -12.62 14.86 -14.32
C VAL A 139 -13.34 14.88 -12.98
N ASP A 140 -12.60 14.76 -11.87
CA ASP A 140 -13.15 14.83 -10.52
C ASP A 140 -12.05 15.17 -9.50
N PRO A 141 -12.08 16.37 -8.88
CA PRO A 141 -11.09 16.80 -7.91
C PRO A 141 -11.27 16.05 -6.59
N ARG A 142 -10.33 15.16 -6.27
CA ARG A 142 -10.33 14.31 -5.07
C ARG A 142 -9.02 14.40 -4.31
N TRP A 143 -9.10 14.63 -3.00
CA TRP A 143 -7.92 14.74 -2.14
C TRP A 143 -6.97 13.54 -2.25
N ARG A 144 -7.50 12.32 -2.35
CA ARG A 144 -6.66 11.12 -2.50
C ARG A 144 -5.81 11.15 -3.77
N ILE A 145 -6.39 11.54 -4.89
CA ILE A 145 -5.67 11.63 -6.17
C ILE A 145 -4.72 12.81 -6.17
N THR A 146 -5.13 13.96 -5.63
CA THR A 146 -4.24 15.12 -5.47
C THR A 146 -3.00 14.77 -4.66
N THR A 147 -3.17 14.07 -3.52
CA THR A 147 -2.06 13.63 -2.67
C THR A 147 -1.18 12.61 -3.40
N ALA A 148 -1.76 11.58 -4.02
CA ALA A 148 -1.01 10.57 -4.77
C ALA A 148 -0.21 11.19 -5.92
N TRP A 149 -0.80 12.11 -6.67
CA TRP A 149 -0.13 12.83 -7.75
C TRP A 149 0.99 13.75 -7.22
N GLY A 150 0.72 14.51 -6.14
CA GLY A 150 1.73 15.35 -5.48
C GLY A 150 2.93 14.54 -5.01
N VAL A 151 2.70 13.41 -4.36
CA VAL A 151 3.77 12.47 -3.94
C VAL A 151 4.51 11.91 -5.15
N ALA A 152 3.81 11.53 -6.22
CA ALA A 152 4.44 11.04 -7.45
C ALA A 152 5.36 12.10 -8.09
N LEU A 153 4.92 13.37 -8.14
CA LEU A 153 5.74 14.49 -8.62
C LEU A 153 6.96 14.72 -7.72
N LEU A 154 6.80 14.69 -6.39
CA LEU A 154 7.91 14.81 -5.45
C LEU A 154 8.92 13.68 -5.62
N LEU A 155 8.47 12.43 -5.75
CA LEU A 155 9.33 11.28 -5.99
C LEU A 155 10.04 11.37 -7.33
N ALA A 156 9.38 11.85 -8.38
CA ALA A 156 10.00 12.06 -9.69
C ALA A 156 11.07 13.16 -9.63
N ALA A 157 10.86 14.21 -8.86
CA ALA A 157 11.77 15.34 -8.67
C ALA A 157 12.89 15.07 -7.64
N ALA A 158 12.70 14.09 -6.75
CA ALA A 158 13.61 13.86 -5.63
C ALA A 158 15.04 13.58 -6.10
N PRO A 159 16.06 14.27 -5.58
CA PRO A 159 17.45 13.99 -5.88
C PRO A 159 17.82 12.55 -5.49
N GLU A 160 18.67 11.91 -6.28
CA GLU A 160 19.06 10.51 -6.06
C GLU A 160 19.68 10.27 -4.67
N ARG A 161 20.45 11.24 -4.17
CA ARG A 161 21.00 11.26 -2.80
C ARG A 161 19.95 11.14 -1.67
N TRP A 162 18.69 11.46 -1.93
CA TRP A 162 17.62 11.33 -0.94
C TRP A 162 17.03 9.92 -0.92
N LEU A 163 17.16 9.19 -2.01
CA LEU A 163 16.60 7.85 -2.19
C LEU A 163 17.66 6.75 -1.98
N GLN A 164 18.94 7.10 -2.16
CA GLN A 164 20.03 6.21 -1.80
C GLN A 164 20.33 6.41 -0.31
N GLY A 165 19.72 5.55 0.55
CA GLY A 165 20.04 5.51 1.98
C GLY A 165 21.53 5.26 2.17
N GLY A 166 22.27 6.27 2.65
CA GLY A 166 23.69 6.15 2.95
C GLY A 166 23.90 5.29 4.20
N VAL A 167 24.97 4.50 4.21
CA VAL A 167 25.34 3.53 5.24
C VAL A 167 25.65 4.15 6.61
N GLN A 168 25.75 5.48 6.72
CA GLN A 168 26.01 6.21 7.97
C GLN A 168 24.99 7.33 8.17
N GLU A 169 23.76 6.93 8.51
CA GLU A 169 22.75 7.91 8.93
C GLU A 169 22.81 8.08 10.46
N THR A 170 22.98 9.31 10.93
CA THR A 170 22.98 9.67 12.34
C THR A 170 21.78 10.55 12.68
N GLY A 171 21.31 10.48 13.93
CA GLY A 171 20.24 11.33 14.43
C GLY A 171 18.87 11.04 13.79
N ILE A 172 18.16 12.08 13.36
CA ILE A 172 16.80 11.98 12.83
C ILE A 172 16.71 11.09 11.58
N ARG A 173 17.71 11.12 10.71
CA ARG A 173 17.74 10.27 9.51
C ARG A 173 17.80 8.80 9.85
N ALA A 174 18.61 8.41 10.83
CA ALA A 174 18.67 7.03 11.32
C ALA A 174 17.31 6.57 11.90
N ALA A 175 16.64 7.44 12.66
CA ALA A 175 15.32 7.16 13.20
C ALA A 175 14.27 6.97 12.08
N VAL A 176 14.23 7.87 11.09
CA VAL A 176 13.32 7.78 9.93
C VAL A 176 13.61 6.51 9.12
N TYR A 177 14.87 6.19 8.88
CA TYR A 177 15.26 4.98 8.17
C TYR A 177 14.87 3.71 8.95
N GLY A 178 15.09 3.69 10.27
CA GLY A 178 14.64 2.60 11.14
C GLY A 178 13.13 2.40 11.10
N LEU A 179 12.35 3.49 11.23
CA LEU A 179 10.89 3.47 11.13
C LEU A 179 10.42 2.99 9.75
N SER A 180 11.06 3.46 8.68
CA SER A 180 10.74 3.04 7.31
C SER A 180 10.91 1.53 7.11
N ARG A 181 11.99 0.96 7.64
CA ARG A 181 12.24 -0.50 7.53
C ARG A 181 11.19 -1.35 8.22
N MET A 182 10.69 -0.91 9.37
CA MET A 182 9.69 -1.66 10.14
C MET A 182 8.25 -1.20 9.90
N SER A 183 8.04 -0.26 8.96
CA SER A 183 6.73 0.36 8.71
C SER A 183 5.64 -0.67 8.37
N TYR A 184 5.99 -1.71 7.63
CA TYR A 184 5.06 -2.78 7.28
C TYR A 184 4.66 -3.60 8.52
N SER A 185 5.61 -3.99 9.37
CA SER A 185 5.33 -4.68 10.62
C SER A 185 4.50 -3.83 11.59
N VAL A 186 4.79 -2.52 11.67
CA VAL A 186 3.97 -1.57 12.46
C VAL A 186 2.56 -1.48 11.89
N PHE A 187 2.44 -1.40 10.56
CA PHE A 187 1.14 -1.38 9.89
C PHE A 187 0.31 -2.64 10.17
N LEU A 188 0.90 -3.82 10.17
CA LEU A 188 0.19 -5.06 10.46
C LEU A 188 -0.34 -5.13 11.91
N ILE A 189 0.46 -4.67 12.88
CA ILE A 189 0.14 -4.84 14.30
C ILE A 189 -0.69 -3.69 14.91
N HIS A 190 -0.60 -2.47 14.34
CA HIS A 190 -1.20 -1.28 14.94
C HIS A 190 -2.70 -1.40 15.22
N TYR A 191 -3.42 -2.09 14.35
CA TYR A 191 -4.86 -2.28 14.49
C TYR A 191 -5.21 -3.13 15.71
N ALA A 192 -4.52 -4.24 15.91
CA ALA A 192 -4.70 -5.10 17.09
C ALA A 192 -4.33 -4.36 18.39
N VAL A 193 -3.24 -3.58 18.36
CA VAL A 193 -2.83 -2.72 19.48
C VAL A 193 -3.88 -1.66 19.77
N SER A 194 -4.40 -1.01 18.72
CA SER A 194 -5.45 0.00 18.85
C SER A 194 -6.70 -0.56 19.51
N LEU A 195 -7.18 -1.73 19.08
CA LEU A 195 -8.33 -2.40 19.70
C LEU A 195 -8.08 -2.73 21.18
N ALA A 196 -6.91 -3.27 21.50
CA ALA A 196 -6.57 -3.64 22.87
C ALA A 196 -6.52 -2.41 23.80
N VAL A 197 -5.86 -1.33 23.37
CA VAL A 197 -5.78 -0.08 24.13
C VAL A 197 -7.16 0.58 24.23
N SER A 198 -7.95 0.62 23.14
CA SER A 198 -9.30 1.16 23.18
C SER A 198 -10.19 0.40 24.15
N ALA A 199 -10.14 -0.93 24.15
CA ALA A 199 -10.89 -1.76 25.08
C ALA A 199 -10.52 -1.47 26.54
N PHE A 200 -9.26 -1.17 26.82
CA PHE A 200 -8.80 -0.80 28.16
C PHE A 200 -9.27 0.63 28.53
N MET A 201 -9.08 1.60 27.62
CA MET A 201 -9.39 3.01 27.89
C MET A 201 -10.89 3.26 28.08
N THR A 202 -11.76 2.63 27.31
CA THR A 202 -13.23 2.78 27.40
C THR A 202 -13.80 2.26 28.73
N ARG A 203 -13.07 1.39 29.42
CA ARG A 203 -13.47 0.87 30.72
C ARG A 203 -13.41 1.92 31.84
N TRP A 204 -12.55 2.94 31.70
CA TRP A 204 -12.25 3.89 32.79
C TRP A 204 -12.95 5.23 32.59
N GLN A 205 -12.76 5.91 31.47
CA GLN A 205 -13.33 7.22 31.21
C GLN A 205 -13.59 7.46 29.72
N PRO A 206 -14.64 6.86 29.13
CA PRO A 206 -14.87 6.90 27.68
C PRO A 206 -15.16 8.30 27.12
N GLN A 207 -15.66 9.23 27.95
CA GLN A 207 -16.07 10.58 27.53
C GLN A 207 -14.96 11.65 27.68
N SER A 208 -13.82 11.32 28.25
CA SER A 208 -12.74 12.29 28.46
C SER A 208 -11.86 12.44 27.22
N VAL A 209 -11.84 13.65 26.65
CA VAL A 209 -10.98 13.99 25.50
C VAL A 209 -9.49 13.83 25.86
N ALA A 210 -9.09 14.27 27.05
CA ALA A 210 -7.70 14.15 27.52
C ALA A 210 -7.29 12.68 27.68
N TRP A 211 -8.18 11.84 28.21
CA TRP A 211 -7.95 10.40 28.37
C TRP A 211 -7.80 9.69 27.03
N ASN A 212 -8.65 10.06 26.06
CA ASN A 212 -8.58 9.54 24.71
C ASN A 212 -7.28 9.97 23.99
N ALA A 213 -6.83 11.21 24.18
CA ALA A 213 -5.56 11.69 23.63
C ALA A 213 -4.35 10.92 24.21
N ILE A 214 -4.35 10.62 25.52
CA ILE A 214 -3.35 9.77 26.16
C ILE A 214 -3.40 8.36 25.53
N GLY A 215 -4.60 7.80 25.34
CA GLY A 215 -4.81 6.50 24.68
C GLY A 215 -4.20 6.46 23.28
N MET A 216 -4.39 7.50 22.47
CA MET A 216 -3.78 7.61 21.14
C MET A 216 -2.24 7.61 21.20
N GLY A 217 -1.66 8.33 22.17
CA GLY A 217 -0.20 8.32 22.40
C GLY A 217 0.32 6.93 22.78
N ILE A 218 -0.40 6.22 23.65
CA ILE A 218 -0.09 4.83 24.03
C ILE A 218 -0.19 3.88 22.83
N VAL A 219 -1.25 4.00 22.00
CA VAL A 219 -1.41 3.21 20.77
C VAL A 219 -0.21 3.41 19.85
N LEU A 220 0.19 4.66 19.61
CA LEU A 220 1.33 4.96 18.74
C LEU A 220 2.61 4.32 19.28
N LEU A 221 2.92 4.52 20.55
CA LEU A 221 4.13 3.98 21.18
C LEU A 221 4.15 2.44 21.15
N LEU A 222 3.07 1.81 21.59
CA LEU A 222 2.97 0.35 21.62
C LEU A 222 2.99 -0.24 20.20
N SER A 223 2.38 0.41 19.20
CA SER A 223 2.42 -0.06 17.82
C SER A 223 3.84 -0.04 17.26
N VAL A 224 4.62 1.01 17.57
CA VAL A 224 6.03 1.07 17.15
C VAL A 224 6.87 0.01 17.86
N LEU A 225 6.70 -0.16 19.17
CA LEU A 225 7.47 -1.16 19.94
C LEU A 225 7.15 -2.59 19.52
N THR A 226 5.86 -2.94 19.42
CA THR A 226 5.44 -4.28 19.01
C THR A 226 5.75 -4.54 17.53
N GLY A 227 5.63 -3.51 16.67
CA GLY A 227 6.02 -3.57 15.27
C GLY A 227 7.52 -3.79 15.09
N ALA A 228 8.36 -3.15 15.91
CA ALA A 228 9.80 -3.41 15.92
C ALA A 228 10.15 -4.85 16.34
N GLY A 229 9.43 -5.39 17.32
CA GLY A 229 9.53 -6.80 17.70
C GLY A 229 9.13 -7.74 16.58
N LEU A 230 7.98 -7.49 15.94
CA LEU A 230 7.50 -8.28 14.81
C LEU A 230 8.49 -8.24 13.63
N PHE A 231 9.02 -7.07 13.29
CA PHE A 231 10.05 -6.90 12.27
C PHE A 231 11.28 -7.79 12.51
N GLN A 232 11.76 -7.84 13.74
CA GLN A 232 12.93 -8.67 14.06
C GLN A 232 12.67 -10.17 13.91
N ILE A 233 11.45 -10.62 14.24
CA ILE A 233 11.08 -12.04 14.19
C ILE A 233 10.79 -12.51 12.75
N THR A 234 10.16 -11.66 11.93
CA THR A 234 9.66 -12.03 10.60
C THR A 234 10.54 -11.50 9.48
N GLU A 235 10.60 -10.19 9.30
CA GLU A 235 11.20 -9.57 8.13
C GLU A 235 12.73 -9.65 8.13
N LYS A 236 13.37 -9.42 9.27
CA LYS A 236 14.82 -9.50 9.39
C LYS A 236 15.33 -10.90 9.10
N LYS A 237 14.68 -11.93 9.67
CA LYS A 237 15.03 -13.33 9.38
C LYS A 237 14.79 -13.71 7.91
N SER A 238 13.73 -13.20 7.30
CA SER A 238 13.46 -13.44 5.88
C SER A 238 14.51 -12.81 4.96
N GLN A 239 15.07 -11.66 5.34
CA GLN A 239 16.18 -11.03 4.61
C GLN A 239 17.47 -11.86 4.72
N ASP A 240 17.75 -12.43 5.88
CA ASP A 240 18.91 -13.31 6.10
C ASP A 240 18.78 -14.62 5.32
N ILE A 241 17.57 -15.21 5.25
CA ILE A 241 17.30 -16.42 4.46
C ILE A 241 17.48 -16.17 2.96
N ARG A 242 17.08 -15.00 2.44
CA ARG A 242 17.32 -14.65 1.03
C ARG A 242 18.81 -14.59 0.70
N HIS A 243 19.63 -14.06 1.59
CA HIS A 243 21.09 -14.08 1.43
C HIS A 243 21.66 -15.51 1.34
N TRP A 244 21.01 -16.47 2.01
CA TRP A 244 21.41 -17.87 2.01
C TRP A 244 20.95 -18.65 0.76
N LEU A 245 19.82 -18.28 0.16
CA LEU A 245 19.23 -19.00 -0.98
C LEU A 245 19.72 -18.52 -2.34
N PHE A 246 20.34 -17.36 -2.44
CA PHE A 246 20.74 -16.73 -3.72
C PHE A 246 22.25 -16.48 -3.82
N TRP A 247 23.05 -17.10 -2.95
CA TRP A 247 24.51 -17.25 -3.03
C TRP A 247 24.83 -18.74 -2.83
#